data_14d6cceb93568cc6772d79b9179dbcaf
#
_entry.id   14d6cceb93568cc6772d79b9179dbcaf
#
_cell.length_a   1.000
_cell.length_b   1.000
_cell.length_c   1.000
_cell.angle_alpha   90.00
_cell.angle_beta   90.00
_cell.angle_gamma   90.00
#
_symmetry.space_group_name_H-M   'P 1'
#
loop_
_entity.id
_entity.type
_entity.pdbx_description
1 polymer ?
#
loop_
_entity_poly.entity_id
_entity_poly.type
_entity_poly.pdbx_seq_one_letter_code
_entity_poly.pdbx_strand_id
1 'polypeptide(L)'
;MEKKIYKHEYFGELYYLVNVPEEYKNKKGAPMLVFLHGSGERGKDFNLIAKHGIPKYINEGMKIPAITVCPQCPENFIWNNYVFLLKDFIEYAAKEYGADTEKISLTGISMGGFGTWEMAM
;
A
#
# COMPACT_ATOMS: atom_id res chain seq x y z
N MET A 1 5.90 -8.85 6.56
CA MET A 1 4.58 -8.21 6.34
C MET A 1 3.56 -9.27 5.96
N GLU A 2 2.30 -9.06 6.31
CA GLU A 2 1.24 -9.99 5.96
C GLU A 2 0.80 -9.82 4.51
N LYS A 3 0.48 -10.94 3.85
CA LYS A 3 0.02 -11.01 2.46
C LYS A 3 -1.50 -11.01 2.44
N LYS A 4 -2.11 -10.07 1.71
CA LYS A 4 -3.56 -9.92 1.64
C LYS A 4 -4.01 -9.64 0.22
N ILE A 5 -5.29 -9.87 -0.06
CA ILE A 5 -5.90 -9.55 -1.34
C ILE A 5 -7.15 -8.71 -1.08
N TYR A 6 -7.22 -7.53 -1.71
CA TYR A 6 -8.40 -6.69 -1.71
C TYR A 6 -9.20 -6.96 -2.98
N LYS A 7 -10.46 -7.31 -2.84
CA LYS A 7 -11.34 -7.58 -3.98
C LYS A 7 -12.21 -6.37 -4.27
N HIS A 8 -12.00 -5.80 -5.46
CA HIS A 8 -12.77 -4.65 -5.92
C HIS A 8 -13.81 -5.10 -6.94
N GLU A 9 -15.01 -4.53 -6.84
CA GLU A 9 -16.16 -4.90 -7.68
C GLU A 9 -15.89 -4.75 -9.18
N TYR A 10 -15.17 -3.69 -9.57
CA TYR A 10 -14.92 -3.37 -10.98
C TYR A 10 -13.52 -3.73 -11.47
N PHE A 11 -12.52 -3.66 -10.62
CA PHE A 11 -11.12 -3.84 -11.01
C PHE A 11 -10.54 -5.20 -10.66
N GLY A 12 -11.31 -6.03 -9.96
CA GLY A 12 -10.84 -7.36 -9.56
C GLY A 12 -9.97 -7.34 -8.32
N GLU A 13 -8.96 -8.18 -8.32
CA GLU A 13 -8.11 -8.41 -7.15
C GLU A 13 -6.90 -7.50 -7.13
N LEU A 14 -6.63 -6.89 -5.97
CA LEU A 14 -5.43 -6.12 -5.71
C LEU A 14 -4.64 -6.81 -4.60
N TYR A 15 -3.45 -7.27 -4.92
CA TYR A 15 -2.54 -7.88 -3.95
C TYR A 15 -1.86 -6.78 -3.15
N TYR A 16 -1.69 -6.99 -1.86
CA TYR A 16 -0.96 -6.03 -1.04
C TYR A 16 -0.29 -6.69 0.16
N LEU A 17 0.74 -6.01 0.66
CA LEU A 17 1.37 -6.34 1.93
C LEU A 17 0.92 -5.33 2.98
N VAL A 18 0.75 -5.78 4.21
CA VAL A 18 0.40 -4.91 5.33
C VAL A 18 1.23 -5.25 6.56
N ASN A 19 1.64 -4.20 7.27
CA ASN A 19 2.26 -4.32 8.58
C ASN A 19 1.52 -3.43 9.57
N VAL A 20 0.97 -4.04 10.61
CA VAL A 20 0.36 -3.30 11.72
C VAL A 20 1.31 -3.41 12.91
N PRO A 21 1.95 -2.31 13.33
CA PRO A 21 2.82 -2.34 14.50
C PRO A 21 2.07 -2.83 15.74
N GLU A 22 2.79 -3.50 16.63
CA GLU A 22 2.20 -4.09 17.84
C GLU A 22 1.43 -3.05 18.66
N GLU A 23 1.96 -1.83 18.77
CA GLU A 23 1.34 -0.72 19.52
C GLU A 23 -0.02 -0.28 18.97
N TYR A 24 -0.33 -0.62 17.71
CA TYR A 24 -1.60 -0.23 17.07
C TYR A 24 -2.56 -1.39 16.85
N LYS A 25 -2.18 -2.61 17.21
CA LYS A 25 -3.09 -3.76 17.07
C LYS A 25 -4.30 -3.60 17.97
N ASN A 26 -5.49 -3.81 17.40
CA ASN A 26 -6.78 -3.67 18.09
C ASN A 26 -7.03 -2.26 18.63
N LYS A 27 -6.39 -1.24 18.06
CA LYS A 27 -6.59 0.16 18.41
C LYS A 27 -7.03 0.96 17.19
N LYS A 28 -7.64 2.12 17.45
CA LYS A 28 -8.07 3.05 16.40
C LYS A 28 -7.23 4.31 16.45
N GLY A 29 -7.13 4.99 15.30
CA GLY A 29 -6.49 6.29 15.21
C GLY A 29 -5.01 6.24 14.85
N ALA A 30 -4.49 5.09 14.41
CA ALA A 30 -3.11 4.98 13.97
C ALA A 30 -2.85 5.79 12.69
N PRO A 31 -1.65 6.35 12.54
CA PRO A 31 -1.25 6.88 11.23
C PRO A 31 -1.05 5.72 10.25
N MET A 32 -1.26 5.99 8.95
CA MET A 32 -1.07 4.99 7.91
C MET A 32 -0.16 5.52 6.81
N LEU A 33 0.77 4.68 6.38
CA LEU A 33 1.67 4.96 5.27
C LEU A 33 1.34 4.01 4.11
N VAL A 34 1.08 4.58 2.95
CA VAL A 34 0.85 3.82 1.71
C VAL A 34 2.09 3.97 0.83
N PHE A 35 2.70 2.85 0.46
CA PHE A 35 3.88 2.82 -0.40
C PHE A 35 3.54 2.25 -1.77
N LEU A 36 3.86 3.01 -2.83
CA LEU A 36 3.66 2.61 -4.22
C LEU A 36 5.00 2.24 -4.86
N HIS A 37 5.14 0.99 -5.26
CA HIS A 37 6.37 0.44 -5.85
C HIS A 37 6.62 0.93 -7.28
N GLY A 38 7.81 0.62 -7.81
CA GLY A 38 8.18 0.90 -9.19
C GLY A 38 7.67 -0.15 -10.18
N SER A 39 8.03 0.02 -11.45
CA SER A 39 7.52 -0.81 -12.55
C SER A 39 7.96 -2.27 -12.48
N GLY A 40 9.11 -2.55 -11.91
CA GLY A 40 9.67 -3.92 -11.83
C GLY A 40 8.94 -4.83 -10.86
N GLU A 41 8.10 -4.29 -9.97
CA GLU A 41 7.41 -5.05 -8.93
C GLU A 41 5.92 -5.30 -9.26
N ARG A 42 5.51 -5.00 -10.50
CA ARG A 42 4.14 -5.23 -10.96
C ARG A 42 3.80 -6.71 -11.07
N GLY A 43 2.51 -7.03 -10.96
CA GLY A 43 1.99 -8.38 -11.18
C GLY A 43 1.07 -8.87 -10.07
N LYS A 44 1.09 -10.18 -9.85
CA LYS A 44 0.33 -10.86 -8.79
C LYS A 44 1.27 -11.78 -8.01
N ASP A 45 2.34 -11.21 -7.50
CA ASP A 45 3.34 -11.94 -6.72
C ASP A 45 3.78 -11.08 -5.53
N PHE A 46 3.38 -11.49 -4.35
CA PHE A 46 3.70 -10.76 -3.11
C PHE A 46 5.21 -10.57 -2.92
N ASN A 47 6.03 -11.51 -3.39
CA ASN A 47 7.48 -11.41 -3.21
C ASN A 47 8.09 -10.24 -3.99
N LEU A 48 7.47 -9.85 -5.10
CA LEU A 48 7.93 -8.70 -5.88
C LEU A 48 7.70 -7.39 -5.14
N ILE A 49 6.60 -7.27 -4.38
CA ILE A 49 6.30 -6.04 -3.63
C ILE A 49 7.42 -5.73 -2.63
N ALA A 50 7.96 -6.75 -1.97
CA ALA A 50 8.98 -6.60 -0.93
C ALA A 50 10.41 -6.59 -1.46
N LYS A 51 10.59 -6.46 -2.78
CA LYS A 51 11.91 -6.52 -3.41
C LYS A 51 12.74 -5.26 -3.17
N HIS A 52 12.08 -4.12 -3.07
CA HIS A 52 12.72 -2.81 -2.90
C HIS A 52 11.94 -1.92 -1.93
N GLY A 53 12.62 -0.91 -1.41
CA GLY A 53 12.00 0.17 -0.64
C GLY A 53 11.50 -0.23 0.74
N ILE A 54 10.47 0.46 1.19
CA ILE A 54 9.93 0.33 2.55
C ILE A 54 9.55 -1.10 2.92
N PRO A 55 8.80 -1.86 2.10
CA PRO A 55 8.45 -3.24 2.48
C PRO A 55 9.66 -4.14 2.62
N LYS A 56 10.70 -3.94 1.82
CA LYS A 56 11.96 -4.68 1.98
C LYS A 56 12.57 -4.42 3.35
N TYR A 57 12.66 -3.16 3.75
CA TYR A 57 13.27 -2.79 5.02
C TYR A 57 12.46 -3.25 6.22
N ILE A 58 11.13 -3.22 6.14
CA ILE A 58 10.27 -3.75 7.20
C ILE A 58 10.51 -5.24 7.38
N ASN A 59 10.61 -6.00 6.28
CA ASN A 59 10.90 -7.43 6.33
C ASN A 59 12.30 -7.73 6.90
N GLU A 60 13.21 -6.76 6.80
CA GLU A 60 14.57 -6.86 7.36
C GLU A 60 14.66 -6.35 8.81
N GLY A 61 13.53 -5.97 9.41
CA GLY A 61 13.47 -5.58 10.81
C GLY A 61 13.27 -4.10 11.10
N MET A 62 13.17 -3.25 10.05
CA MET A 62 12.88 -1.83 10.27
C MET A 62 11.51 -1.66 10.89
N LYS A 63 11.40 -0.81 11.91
CA LYS A 63 10.13 -0.48 12.56
C LYS A 63 9.67 0.89 12.11
N ILE A 64 8.46 0.96 11.57
CA ILE A 64 7.83 2.21 11.17
C ILE A 64 6.65 2.44 12.11
N PRO A 65 6.53 3.62 12.74
CA PRO A 65 5.46 3.90 13.71
C PRO A 65 4.14 4.25 13.02
N ALA A 66 3.72 3.43 12.09
CA ALA A 66 2.50 3.60 11.32
C ALA A 66 2.05 2.26 10.74
N ILE A 67 0.76 2.11 10.50
CA ILE A 67 0.26 1.01 9.69
C ILE A 67 0.80 1.23 8.27
N THR A 68 1.49 0.24 7.71
CA THR A 68 2.08 0.35 6.38
C THR A 68 1.39 -0.61 5.43
N VAL A 69 0.86 -0.09 4.33
CA VAL A 69 0.22 -0.90 3.28
C VAL A 69 0.92 -0.67 1.96
N CYS A 70 1.20 -1.75 1.25
CA CYS A 70 1.96 -1.74 0.01
C CYS A 70 1.20 -2.52 -1.06
N PRO A 71 0.33 -1.85 -1.84
CA PRO A 71 -0.41 -2.53 -2.91
C PRO A 71 0.50 -2.85 -4.09
N GLN A 72 0.10 -3.84 -4.89
CA GLN A 72 0.82 -4.24 -6.09
C GLN A 72 0.04 -3.83 -7.35
N CYS A 73 0.66 -3.01 -8.18
CA CYS A 73 0.09 -2.60 -9.46
C CYS A 73 0.05 -3.81 -10.40
N PRO A 74 -1.07 -4.09 -11.08
CA PRO A 74 -1.14 -5.18 -12.04
C PRO A 74 -0.14 -5.00 -13.19
N GLU A 75 0.29 -6.13 -13.76
CA GLU A 75 1.16 -6.13 -14.93
C GLU A 75 0.49 -5.43 -16.12
N ASN A 76 1.27 -4.75 -16.94
CA ASN A 76 0.82 -3.97 -18.10
C ASN A 76 0.09 -2.66 -17.76
N PHE A 77 0.09 -2.26 -16.49
CA PHE A 77 -0.52 -1.00 -16.05
C PHE A 77 0.49 -0.17 -15.26
N ILE A 78 0.14 1.09 -15.04
CA ILE A 78 0.88 1.99 -14.15
C ILE A 78 -0.09 2.52 -13.09
N TRP A 79 0.44 3.04 -11.99
CA TRP A 79 -0.41 3.54 -10.92
C TRP A 79 -1.39 4.62 -11.36
N ASN A 80 -1.00 5.46 -12.32
CA ASN A 80 -1.86 6.51 -12.87
C ASN A 80 -3.15 5.97 -13.49
N ASN A 81 -3.14 4.73 -14.00
CA ASN A 81 -4.32 4.07 -14.54
C ASN A 81 -5.28 3.60 -13.44
N TYR A 82 -4.83 3.54 -12.19
CA TYR A 82 -5.56 2.93 -11.08
C TYR A 82 -5.87 3.91 -9.95
N VAL A 83 -5.94 5.22 -10.23
CA VAL A 83 -6.19 6.23 -9.19
C VAL A 83 -7.49 5.95 -8.44
N PHE A 84 -8.56 5.58 -9.13
CA PHE A 84 -9.85 5.28 -8.48
C PHE A 84 -9.77 4.02 -7.61
N LEU A 85 -9.11 2.97 -8.11
CA LEU A 85 -8.89 1.76 -7.33
C LEU A 85 -8.05 2.04 -6.09
N LEU A 86 -7.00 2.85 -6.22
CA LEU A 86 -6.16 3.23 -5.09
C LEU A 86 -6.93 4.01 -4.03
N LYS A 87 -7.79 4.93 -4.45
CA LYS A 87 -8.64 5.68 -3.50
C LYS A 87 -9.53 4.74 -2.71
N ASP A 88 -10.22 3.84 -3.40
CA ASP A 88 -11.09 2.85 -2.75
C ASP A 88 -10.30 1.93 -1.84
N PHE A 89 -9.12 1.50 -2.28
CA PHE A 89 -8.25 0.65 -1.48
C PHE A 89 -7.78 1.35 -0.21
N ILE A 90 -7.36 2.61 -0.32
CA ILE A 90 -6.87 3.39 0.83
C ILE A 90 -8.00 3.57 1.85
N GLU A 91 -9.21 3.89 1.41
CA GLU A 91 -10.37 3.99 2.29
C GLU A 91 -10.68 2.66 2.97
N TYR A 92 -10.66 1.57 2.20
CA TYR A 92 -10.85 0.23 2.73
C TYR A 92 -9.81 -0.11 3.79
N ALA A 93 -8.53 0.10 3.47
CA ALA A 93 -7.43 -0.24 4.38
C ALA A 93 -7.47 0.58 5.67
N ALA A 94 -7.77 1.87 5.57
CA ALA A 94 -7.90 2.73 6.73
C ALA A 94 -8.98 2.22 7.68
N LYS A 95 -10.14 1.83 7.14
CA LYS A 95 -11.24 1.29 7.91
C LYS A 95 -10.90 -0.09 8.49
N GLU A 96 -10.34 -0.98 7.67
CA GLU A 96 -10.01 -2.35 8.06
C GLU A 96 -8.98 -2.39 9.20
N TYR A 97 -7.97 -1.54 9.13
CA TYR A 97 -6.89 -1.55 10.11
C TYR A 97 -6.99 -0.48 11.19
N GLY A 98 -8.06 0.31 11.17
CA GLY A 98 -8.30 1.31 12.22
C GLY A 98 -7.43 2.55 12.13
N ALA A 99 -7.00 2.94 10.93
CA ALA A 99 -6.19 4.13 10.75
C ALA A 99 -7.03 5.41 10.85
N ASP A 100 -6.38 6.49 11.25
CA ASP A 100 -6.96 7.83 11.22
C ASP A 100 -6.87 8.36 9.79
N THR A 101 -8.03 8.65 9.18
CA THR A 101 -8.10 9.13 7.79
C THR A 101 -7.45 10.50 7.59
N GLU A 102 -7.22 11.25 8.66
CA GLU A 102 -6.50 12.53 8.61
C GLU A 102 -4.98 12.38 8.75
N LYS A 103 -4.49 11.15 8.97
CA LYS A 103 -3.08 10.84 9.16
C LYS A 103 -2.60 9.79 8.17
N ILE A 104 -2.96 9.95 6.91
CA ILE A 104 -2.54 9.06 5.84
C ILE A 104 -1.48 9.75 4.99
N SER A 105 -0.32 9.10 4.87
CA SER A 105 0.78 9.55 4.02
C SER A 105 0.92 8.59 2.84
N LEU A 106 1.19 9.15 1.66
CA LEU A 106 1.39 8.38 0.45
C LEU A 106 2.81 8.67 -0.07
N THR A 107 3.55 7.63 -0.38
CA THR A 107 4.90 7.75 -0.93
C THR A 107 5.13 6.70 -2.00
N GLY A 108 6.19 6.88 -2.80
CA GLY A 108 6.50 5.93 -3.85
C GLY A 108 7.84 6.19 -4.49
N ILE A 109 8.30 5.22 -5.28
CA ILE A 109 9.55 5.32 -6.04
C ILE A 109 9.27 5.08 -7.52
N SER A 110 9.95 5.82 -8.41
CA SER A 110 9.83 5.70 -9.86
C SER A 110 8.37 5.78 -10.31
N MET A 111 7.81 4.72 -10.90
CA MET A 111 6.39 4.64 -11.28
C MET A 111 5.48 4.92 -10.08
N GLY A 112 5.85 4.46 -8.88
CA GLY A 112 5.15 4.74 -7.63
C GLY A 112 5.19 6.23 -7.27
N GLY A 113 6.30 6.92 -7.58
CA GLY A 113 6.41 8.36 -7.42
C GLY A 113 5.43 9.12 -8.29
N PHE A 114 5.29 8.72 -9.55
CA PHE A 114 4.29 9.30 -10.46
C PHE A 114 2.87 9.02 -9.98
N GLY A 115 2.60 7.81 -9.49
CA GLY A 115 1.30 7.47 -8.91
C GLY A 115 0.97 8.33 -7.69
N THR A 116 1.96 8.58 -6.83
CA THR A 116 1.82 9.44 -5.66
C THR A 116 1.48 10.87 -6.08
N TRP A 117 2.17 11.40 -7.08
CA TRP A 117 1.90 12.73 -7.61
C TRP A 117 0.47 12.85 -8.17
N GLU A 118 0.04 11.86 -8.95
CA GLU A 118 -1.30 11.82 -9.54
C GLU A 118 -2.38 11.78 -8.45
N MET A 119 -2.17 11.00 -7.39
CA MET A 119 -3.10 10.91 -6.27
C MET A 119 -3.23 12.24 -5.52
N ALA A 120 -2.17 13.03 -5.46
CA ALA A 120 -2.13 14.31 -4.77
C ALA A 120 -2.84 15.43 -5.57
N MET A 121 -2.94 15.26 -6.88
CA MET A 121 -3.59 16.24 -7.75
C MET A 121 -5.11 16.10 -7.70
#